data_faa5294cdf4c24ec2266d348f1ab3ef9
#
_entry.id   faa5294cdf4c24ec2266d348f1ab3ef9
#
_cell.length_a   1.000
_cell.length_b   1.000
_cell.length_c   1.000
_cell.angle_alpha   90.00
_cell.angle_beta   90.00
_cell.angle_gamma   90.00
#
_symmetry.space_group_name_H-M   'P 1'
#
loop_
_entity.id
_entity.type
_entity.pdbx_description
1 polymer ?
#
loop_
_entity_poly.entity_id
_entity_poly.type
_entity_poly.pdbx_seq_one_letter_code
_entity_poly.pdbx_strand_id
1 'polypeptide(L)'
;MATIRKMVLSDVQAVMDVEKASFPEPWGEETFVKEVEENPYAHYYVIETDGRVCGYCGLWLIIDEAHVTNIAIHPDERGNKYGEQLFRHACQQAVENGAIQLSLEVRVSNTAAQHMYRKFGLVPGGIRKNYYSDNGEDALVMWVGLK
;
A
#
# COMPACT_ATOMS: atom_id res chain seq x y z
N MET A 1 -18.75 -7.33 -7.23
CA MET A 1 -18.53 -6.73 -5.91
C MET A 1 -17.12 -7.06 -5.43
N ALA A 2 -16.45 -6.09 -4.88
CA ALA A 2 -15.07 -6.26 -4.42
C ALA A 2 -15.02 -6.74 -2.97
N THR A 3 -14.08 -7.62 -2.68
CA THR A 3 -13.85 -8.17 -1.34
C THR A 3 -12.40 -7.95 -0.95
N ILE A 4 -12.16 -7.51 0.28
CA ILE A 4 -10.81 -7.32 0.81
C ILE A 4 -10.57 -8.39 1.87
N ARG A 5 -9.42 -9.05 1.77
CA ARG A 5 -9.01 -10.07 2.71
C ARG A 5 -7.51 -10.08 2.90
N LYS A 6 -7.04 -10.80 3.90
CA LYS A 6 -5.61 -10.94 4.16
C LYS A 6 -4.96 -11.70 3.00
N MET A 7 -3.78 -11.24 2.60
CA MET A 7 -2.97 -11.91 1.58
C MET A 7 -2.42 -13.22 2.12
N VAL A 8 -2.47 -14.26 1.30
CA VAL A 8 -1.86 -15.55 1.62
C VAL A 8 -0.83 -15.90 0.55
N LEU A 9 -0.01 -16.91 0.81
CA LEU A 9 1.10 -17.27 -0.07
C LEU A 9 0.67 -17.52 -1.51
N SER A 10 -0.50 -18.15 -1.70
CA SER A 10 -1.00 -18.45 -3.04
C SER A 10 -1.40 -17.19 -3.83
N ASP A 11 -1.46 -16.02 -3.20
CA ASP A 11 -1.77 -14.77 -3.88
C ASP A 11 -0.54 -14.11 -4.53
N VAL A 12 0.67 -14.60 -4.23
CA VAL A 12 1.91 -13.92 -4.63
C VAL A 12 1.98 -13.70 -6.15
N GLN A 13 1.62 -14.69 -6.95
CA GLN A 13 1.68 -14.54 -8.41
C GLN A 13 0.74 -13.45 -8.92
N ALA A 14 -0.49 -13.42 -8.42
CA ALA A 14 -1.46 -12.38 -8.82
C ALA A 14 -1.01 -11.00 -8.36
N VAL A 15 -0.44 -10.91 -7.16
CA VAL A 15 0.10 -9.64 -6.63
C VAL A 15 1.30 -9.19 -7.46
N MET A 16 2.15 -10.11 -7.90
CA MET A 16 3.27 -9.77 -8.78
C MET A 16 2.80 -9.22 -10.13
N ASP A 17 1.70 -9.75 -10.66
CA ASP A 17 1.13 -9.24 -11.91
C ASP A 17 0.68 -7.78 -11.73
N VAL A 18 0.05 -7.46 -10.59
CA VAL A 18 -0.34 -6.09 -10.26
C VAL A 18 0.90 -5.20 -10.13
N GLU A 19 1.92 -5.70 -9.44
CA GLU A 19 3.15 -4.96 -9.19
C GLU A 19 3.86 -4.62 -10.50
N LYS A 20 4.04 -5.62 -11.37
CA LYS A 20 4.71 -5.43 -12.68
C LYS A 20 3.95 -4.46 -13.57
N ALA A 21 2.64 -4.48 -13.51
CA ALA A 21 1.80 -3.59 -14.33
C ALA A 21 1.76 -2.17 -13.77
N SER A 22 2.16 -1.96 -12.52
CA SER A 22 2.02 -0.68 -11.82
C SER A 22 3.33 0.09 -11.66
N PHE A 23 4.48 -0.60 -11.59
CA PHE A 23 5.75 0.05 -11.23
C PHE A 23 6.86 -0.31 -12.21
N PRO A 24 7.75 0.67 -12.53
CA PRO A 24 8.88 0.41 -13.42
C PRO A 24 9.94 -0.50 -12.79
N GLU A 25 10.07 -0.49 -11.46
CA GLU A 25 10.98 -1.37 -10.73
C GLU A 25 10.18 -2.19 -9.72
N PRO A 26 9.49 -3.25 -10.19
CA PRO A 26 8.61 -4.02 -9.31
C PRO A 26 9.41 -4.88 -8.32
N TRP A 27 8.81 -5.14 -7.17
CA TRP A 27 9.32 -6.11 -6.21
C TRP A 27 9.26 -7.51 -6.84
N GLY A 28 10.20 -8.36 -6.49
CA GLY A 28 10.20 -9.74 -6.95
C GLY A 28 9.40 -10.67 -6.04
N GLU A 29 9.23 -11.89 -6.52
CA GLU A 29 8.48 -12.94 -5.80
C GLU A 29 9.07 -13.17 -4.40
N GLU A 30 10.38 -13.23 -4.30
CA GLU A 30 11.07 -13.49 -3.04
C GLU A 30 10.74 -12.45 -1.98
N THR A 31 10.64 -11.19 -2.37
CA THR A 31 10.29 -10.10 -1.44
C THR A 31 8.88 -10.30 -0.88
N PHE A 32 7.92 -10.62 -1.73
CA PHE A 32 6.54 -10.84 -1.28
C PHE A 32 6.43 -12.08 -0.40
N VAL A 33 7.14 -13.16 -0.74
CA VAL A 33 7.12 -14.38 0.06
C VAL A 33 7.66 -14.09 1.47
N LYS A 34 8.76 -13.35 1.57
CA LYS A 34 9.33 -12.98 2.86
C LYS A 34 8.38 -12.13 3.68
N GLU A 35 7.69 -11.18 3.03
CA GLU A 35 6.75 -10.33 3.75
C GLU A 35 5.58 -11.11 4.30
N VAL A 36 5.06 -12.06 3.52
CA VAL A 36 3.90 -12.85 3.94
C VAL A 36 4.27 -13.88 5.01
N GLU A 37 5.42 -14.55 4.87
CA GLU A 37 5.78 -15.69 5.71
C GLU A 37 6.74 -15.39 6.85
N GLU A 38 7.64 -14.42 6.68
CA GLU A 38 8.75 -14.25 7.62
C GLU A 38 8.73 -12.93 8.38
N ASN A 39 8.01 -11.93 7.90
CA ASN A 39 8.01 -10.62 8.56
C ASN A 39 6.85 -10.52 9.56
N PRO A 40 7.11 -10.60 10.88
CA PRO A 40 6.04 -10.56 11.88
C PRO A 40 5.35 -9.20 11.96
N TYR A 41 5.95 -8.15 11.41
CA TYR A 41 5.37 -6.80 11.42
C TYR A 41 4.52 -6.52 10.18
N ALA A 42 4.60 -7.38 9.17
CA ALA A 42 3.92 -7.14 7.89
C ALA A 42 2.48 -7.65 7.92
N HIS A 43 1.59 -6.79 7.42
CA HIS A 43 0.17 -7.12 7.25
C HIS A 43 -0.19 -6.74 5.82
N TYR A 44 -0.40 -7.72 4.97
CA TYR A 44 -0.72 -7.50 3.56
C TYR A 44 -2.15 -7.90 3.28
N TYR A 45 -2.82 -7.10 2.47
CA TYR A 45 -4.23 -7.30 2.10
C TYR A 45 -4.35 -7.26 0.60
N VAL A 46 -5.28 -8.07 0.08
CA VAL A 46 -5.62 -8.06 -1.34
C VAL A 46 -7.07 -7.66 -1.50
N ILE A 47 -7.38 -7.04 -2.64
CA ILE A 47 -8.75 -6.79 -3.04
C ILE A 47 -9.01 -7.64 -4.28
N GLU A 48 -10.13 -8.35 -4.27
CA GLU A 48 -10.50 -9.21 -5.39
C GLU A 48 -11.90 -8.91 -5.85
N THR A 49 -12.12 -9.11 -7.14
CA THR A 49 -13.42 -8.96 -7.76
C THR A 49 -13.60 -10.12 -8.73
N ASP A 50 -14.75 -10.77 -8.68
CA ASP A 50 -15.05 -11.95 -9.50
C ASP A 50 -13.99 -13.05 -9.35
N GLY A 51 -13.50 -13.24 -8.10
CA GLY A 51 -12.52 -14.28 -7.79
C GLY A 51 -11.09 -13.98 -8.25
N ARG A 52 -10.83 -12.76 -8.72
CA ARG A 52 -9.51 -12.36 -9.23
C ARG A 52 -8.94 -11.23 -8.38
N VAL A 53 -7.70 -11.39 -7.94
CA VAL A 53 -6.99 -10.33 -7.22
C VAL A 53 -6.66 -9.21 -8.20
N CYS A 54 -7.10 -7.99 -7.89
CA CYS A 54 -6.86 -6.83 -8.74
C CYS A 54 -6.05 -5.74 -8.06
N GLY A 55 -5.71 -5.91 -6.79
CA GLY A 55 -4.88 -4.95 -6.08
C GLY A 55 -4.40 -5.48 -4.74
N TYR A 56 -3.48 -4.75 -4.13
CA TYR A 56 -2.96 -5.11 -2.81
C TYR A 56 -2.46 -3.88 -2.06
N CYS A 57 -2.35 -4.04 -0.74
CA CYS A 57 -1.78 -3.02 0.14
C CYS A 57 -0.94 -3.71 1.21
N GLY A 58 0.28 -3.22 1.40
CA GLY A 58 1.17 -3.70 2.45
C GLY A 58 1.25 -2.70 3.58
N LEU A 59 1.23 -3.20 4.81
CA LEU A 59 1.26 -2.39 6.02
C LEU A 59 2.24 -3.03 7.00
N TRP A 60 3.16 -2.23 7.54
CA TRP A 60 4.00 -2.64 8.65
C TRP A 60 3.43 -2.02 9.93
N LEU A 61 3.24 -2.86 10.95
CA LEU A 61 2.78 -2.44 12.26
C LEU A 61 3.91 -2.72 13.25
N ILE A 62 4.57 -1.66 13.70
CA ILE A 62 5.70 -1.76 14.62
C ILE A 62 5.38 -0.92 15.85
N ILE A 63 5.15 -1.61 16.98
CA ILE A 63 4.74 -1.00 18.24
C ILE A 63 3.43 -0.24 18.04
N ASP A 64 3.45 1.10 18.04
CA ASP A 64 2.27 1.94 17.90
C ASP A 64 2.27 2.75 16.60
N GLU A 65 3.14 2.37 15.65
CA GLU A 65 3.24 3.06 14.36
C GLU A 65 2.90 2.13 13.22
N ALA A 66 2.17 2.65 12.25
CA ALA A 66 1.84 1.96 11.00
C ALA A 66 2.55 2.66 9.84
N HIS A 67 3.11 1.85 8.94
CA HIS A 67 3.75 2.37 7.73
C HIS A 67 3.22 1.59 6.52
N VAL A 68 2.66 2.31 5.54
CA VAL A 68 2.20 1.69 4.30
C VAL A 68 3.43 1.49 3.42
N THR A 69 3.76 0.24 3.15
CA THR A 69 4.96 -0.08 2.35
C THR A 69 4.68 0.03 0.87
N ASN A 70 3.47 -0.35 0.46
CA ASN A 70 3.10 -0.32 -0.94
C ASN A 70 1.58 -0.44 -1.08
N ILE A 71 1.04 0.16 -2.14
CA ILE A 71 -0.37 0.00 -2.50
C ILE A 71 -0.48 0.14 -4.01
N ALA A 72 -1.19 -0.77 -4.65
CA ALA A 72 -1.36 -0.73 -6.10
C ALA A 72 -2.65 -1.43 -6.52
N ILE A 73 -3.26 -0.88 -7.56
CA ILE A 73 -4.41 -1.48 -8.25
C ILE A 73 -3.99 -1.71 -9.70
N HIS A 74 -4.29 -2.90 -10.22
CA HIS A 74 -3.99 -3.22 -11.62
C HIS A 74 -4.59 -2.13 -12.52
N PRO A 75 -3.85 -1.65 -13.54
CA PRO A 75 -4.35 -0.58 -14.42
C PRO A 75 -5.73 -0.85 -15.02
N ASP A 76 -6.04 -2.11 -15.34
CA ASP A 76 -7.33 -2.49 -15.93
C ASP A 76 -8.51 -2.33 -14.98
N GLU A 77 -8.24 -2.22 -13.68
CA GLU A 77 -9.27 -2.15 -12.64
C GLU A 77 -9.34 -0.77 -11.99
N ARG A 78 -8.58 0.19 -12.47
CA ARG A 78 -8.59 1.55 -11.91
C ARG A 78 -9.88 2.26 -12.27
N GLY A 79 -10.23 3.29 -11.47
CA GLY A 79 -11.46 4.04 -11.67
C GLY A 79 -12.65 3.48 -10.91
N ASN A 80 -12.48 2.42 -10.13
CA ASN A 80 -13.54 1.78 -9.35
C ASN A 80 -13.43 2.06 -7.85
N LYS A 81 -12.53 2.96 -7.46
CA LYS A 81 -12.26 3.33 -6.06
C LYS A 81 -11.73 2.17 -5.20
N TYR A 82 -11.12 1.18 -5.83
CA TYR A 82 -10.54 0.04 -5.09
C TYR A 82 -9.34 0.45 -4.24
N GLY A 83 -8.52 1.38 -4.73
CA GLY A 83 -7.41 1.91 -3.95
C GLY A 83 -7.88 2.59 -2.67
N GLU A 84 -8.96 3.35 -2.77
CA GLU A 84 -9.55 4.03 -1.62
C GLU A 84 -10.11 3.02 -0.62
N GLN A 85 -10.76 1.96 -1.10
CA GLN A 85 -11.28 0.89 -0.24
C GLN A 85 -10.16 0.14 0.47
N LEU A 86 -9.08 -0.19 -0.24
CA LEU A 86 -7.91 -0.84 0.33
C LEU A 86 -7.26 0.03 1.39
N PHE A 87 -7.08 1.31 1.09
CA PHE A 87 -6.43 2.22 2.03
C PHE A 87 -7.27 2.41 3.29
N ARG A 88 -8.58 2.52 3.13
CA ARG A 88 -9.50 2.59 4.28
C ARG A 88 -9.37 1.35 5.16
N HIS A 89 -9.30 0.18 4.53
CA HIS A 89 -9.13 -1.08 5.25
C HIS A 89 -7.80 -1.09 6.02
N ALA A 90 -6.73 -0.64 5.40
CA ALA A 90 -5.41 -0.56 6.04
C ALA A 90 -5.45 0.36 7.26
N CYS A 91 -6.09 1.51 7.15
CA CYS A 91 -6.25 2.44 8.26
C CYS A 91 -7.04 1.82 9.41
N GLN A 92 -8.12 1.10 9.09
CA GLN A 92 -8.93 0.42 10.10
C GLN A 92 -8.12 -0.66 10.81
N GLN A 93 -7.35 -1.44 10.07
CA GLN A 93 -6.50 -2.48 10.65
C GLN A 93 -5.40 -1.87 11.53
N ALA A 94 -4.83 -0.75 11.12
CA ALA A 94 -3.84 -0.06 11.93
C ALA A 94 -4.42 0.35 13.28
N VAL A 95 -5.61 0.96 13.28
CA VAL A 95 -6.29 1.37 14.50
C VAL A 95 -6.61 0.17 15.39
N GLU A 96 -7.13 -0.91 14.80
CA GLU A 96 -7.49 -2.11 15.56
C GLU A 96 -6.29 -2.78 16.19
N ASN A 97 -5.10 -2.59 15.62
CA ASN A 97 -3.86 -3.15 16.16
C ASN A 97 -3.09 -2.16 17.05
N GLY A 98 -3.71 -1.06 17.44
CA GLY A 98 -3.14 -0.14 18.40
C GLY A 98 -2.22 0.92 17.86
N ALA A 99 -2.17 1.10 16.54
CA ALA A 99 -1.36 2.17 15.96
C ALA A 99 -1.96 3.53 16.26
N ILE A 100 -1.12 4.49 16.61
CA ILE A 100 -1.54 5.86 16.88
C ILE A 100 -1.16 6.81 15.75
N GLN A 101 -0.37 6.32 14.79
CA GLN A 101 0.10 7.12 13.66
C GLN A 101 0.30 6.22 12.45
N LEU A 102 0.02 6.75 11.27
CA LEU A 102 0.25 6.04 10.00
C LEU A 102 0.99 6.99 9.05
N SER A 103 2.00 6.45 8.38
CA SER A 103 2.80 7.22 7.42
C SER A 103 3.07 6.44 6.16
N LEU A 104 3.47 7.14 5.11
CA LEU A 104 3.85 6.55 3.83
C LEU A 104 4.73 7.52 3.05
N GLU A 105 5.36 7.00 2.00
CA GLU A 105 6.05 7.81 0.99
C GLU A 105 5.26 7.72 -0.33
N VAL A 106 5.17 8.85 -1.03
CA VAL A 106 4.52 8.92 -2.33
C VAL A 106 5.35 9.81 -3.26
N ARG A 107 5.42 9.45 -4.55
CA ARG A 107 6.15 10.28 -5.52
C ARG A 107 5.56 11.69 -5.54
N VAL A 108 6.44 12.68 -5.60
CA VAL A 108 6.00 14.09 -5.67
C VAL A 108 5.15 14.35 -6.91
N SER A 109 5.35 13.58 -7.98
CA SER A 109 4.56 13.70 -9.21
C SER A 109 3.21 12.97 -9.14
N ASN A 110 3.01 12.09 -8.18
CA ASN A 110 1.78 11.30 -8.08
C ASN A 110 0.69 12.09 -7.34
N THR A 111 0.14 13.10 -8.02
CA THR A 111 -0.86 13.99 -7.41
C THR A 111 -2.18 13.29 -7.13
N ALA A 112 -2.53 12.30 -7.93
CA ALA A 112 -3.77 11.53 -7.71
C ALA A 112 -3.72 10.76 -6.40
N ALA A 113 -2.60 10.09 -6.12
CA ALA A 113 -2.43 9.36 -4.86
C ALA A 113 -2.39 10.32 -3.67
N GLN A 114 -1.67 11.43 -3.79
CA GLN A 114 -1.62 12.44 -2.74
C GLN A 114 -3.03 12.97 -2.41
N HIS A 115 -3.83 13.20 -3.44
CA HIS A 115 -5.20 13.66 -3.27
C HIS A 115 -6.03 12.64 -2.49
N MET A 116 -5.90 11.37 -2.85
CA MET A 116 -6.59 10.29 -2.13
C MET A 116 -6.18 10.24 -0.65
N TYR A 117 -4.87 10.31 -0.38
CA TYR A 117 -4.38 10.27 1.00
C TYR A 117 -4.87 11.46 1.82
N ARG A 118 -4.98 12.65 1.21
CA ARG A 118 -5.51 13.83 1.90
C ARG A 118 -6.96 13.63 2.33
N LYS A 119 -7.74 12.86 1.57
CA LYS A 119 -9.12 12.54 1.96
C LYS A 119 -9.19 11.78 3.29
N PHE A 120 -8.14 11.04 3.62
CA PHE A 120 -8.05 10.30 4.88
C PHE A 120 -7.35 11.09 5.97
N GLY A 121 -7.07 12.35 5.72
CA GLY A 121 -6.48 13.25 6.72
C GLY A 121 -4.97 13.30 6.71
N LEU A 122 -4.29 12.58 5.80
CA LEU A 122 -2.84 12.64 5.75
C LEU A 122 -2.38 14.02 5.27
N VAL A 123 -1.30 14.49 5.88
CA VAL A 123 -0.70 15.78 5.55
C VAL A 123 0.80 15.58 5.26
N PRO A 124 1.41 16.51 4.49
CA PRO A 124 2.84 16.41 4.23
C PRO A 124 3.67 16.51 5.50
N GLY A 125 4.70 15.65 5.62
CA GLY A 125 5.60 15.62 6.76
C GLY A 125 7.07 15.73 6.41
N GLY A 126 7.41 15.90 5.12
CA GLY A 126 8.80 16.06 4.70
C GLY A 126 9.03 15.51 3.31
N ILE A 127 10.26 15.69 2.83
CA ILE A 127 10.69 15.23 1.50
C ILE A 127 11.90 14.30 1.69
N ARG A 128 11.86 13.13 1.06
CA ARG A 128 13.03 12.24 0.94
C ARG A 128 13.62 12.42 -0.45
N LYS A 129 14.76 13.06 -0.52
CA LYS A 129 15.40 13.40 -1.80
C LYS A 129 15.91 12.15 -2.50
N ASN A 130 15.69 12.10 -3.82
CA ASN A 130 16.19 11.02 -4.69
C ASN A 130 15.79 9.62 -4.18
N TYR A 131 14.58 9.51 -3.63
CA TYR A 131 14.12 8.28 -2.98
C TYR A 131 13.89 7.15 -3.97
N TYR A 132 13.35 7.46 -5.16
CA TYR A 132 13.01 6.45 -6.18
C TYR A 132 14.19 6.26 -7.12
N SER A 133 14.72 5.03 -7.16
CA SER A 133 15.95 4.74 -7.90
C SER A 133 15.77 4.73 -9.42
N ASP A 134 14.55 4.56 -9.91
CA ASP A 134 14.28 4.48 -11.34
C ASP A 134 14.57 5.80 -12.08
N ASN A 135 14.23 6.94 -11.47
CA ASN A 135 14.44 8.25 -12.09
C ASN A 135 14.96 9.32 -11.13
N GLY A 136 15.28 8.93 -9.89
CA GLY A 136 15.77 9.84 -8.88
C GLY A 136 14.73 10.78 -8.31
N GLU A 137 13.47 10.52 -8.56
CA GLU A 137 12.38 11.38 -8.07
C GLU A 137 12.32 11.41 -6.56
N ASP A 138 11.97 12.58 -6.00
CA ASP A 138 11.79 12.74 -4.56
C ASP A 138 10.49 12.07 -4.10
N ALA A 139 10.45 11.67 -2.84
CA ALA A 139 9.24 11.19 -2.20
C ALA A 139 8.71 12.24 -1.23
N LEU A 140 7.40 12.44 -1.25
CA LEU A 140 6.71 13.21 -0.24
C LEU A 140 6.32 12.25 0.87
N VAL A 141 6.74 12.53 2.10
CA VAL A 141 6.28 11.78 3.27
C VAL A 141 4.94 12.36 3.68
N MET A 142 3.94 11.51 3.87
CA MET A 142 2.63 11.92 4.36
C MET A 142 2.29 11.11 5.60
N TRP A 143 1.57 11.72 6.54
CA TRP A 143 1.23 11.05 7.79
C TRP A 143 -0.08 11.56 8.36
N VAL A 144 -0.67 10.77 9.25
CA VAL A 144 -1.89 11.11 9.97
C VAL A 144 -1.85 10.48 11.37
N GLY A 145 -2.36 11.21 12.36
CA GLY A 145 -2.59 10.65 13.68
C GLY A 145 -3.84 9.78 13.67
N LEU A 146 -3.78 8.64 14.34
CA LEU A 146 -4.90 7.70 14.46
C LEU A 146 -5.42 7.70 15.88
N LYS A 147 -6.69 7.38 16.04
CA LYS A 147 -7.30 7.31 17.37
C LYS A 147 -7.86 5.95 17.66
#